data_21089ca4c8b6fe23a3e4efe899f4ea73
#
_entry.id   21089ca4c8b6fe23a3e4efe899f4ea73
#
_cell.length_a   1.000
_cell.length_b   1.000
_cell.length_c   1.000
_cell.angle_alpha   90.00
_cell.angle_beta   90.00
_cell.angle_gamma   90.00
#
_symmetry.space_group_name_H-M   'P 1'
#
loop_
_entity.id
_entity.type
_entity.pdbx_description
1 polymer ?
#
loop_
_entity_poly.entity_id
_entity_poly.type
_entity_poly.pdbx_seq_one_letter_code
_entity_poly.pdbx_strand_id
1 'polypeptide(L)'
;MILEGSFLATIVKMSDKLKRVTTPNPAPTSAHDLANDLATAFRGYPAGVAILTTMGAAGPEGLTVSSLASVSAVPAVVSVSLGNGSTTLATLTEESRVIVHMLDADRADLADDFAVPGADHFAGTEWAPSAEGAPRLEMQGPILHGFVQSMTDTGSATLIAVTIDRIEAGNCHAPGLVRMAREWHEIPR
;
A
#
# COMPACT_ATOMS: atom_id res chain seq x y z
N MET A 1 -32.68 -45.73 28.25
CA MET A 1 -31.69 -45.27 29.24
C MET A 1 -30.41 -46.09 29.02
N ILE A 2 -29.46 -45.60 28.32
CA ILE A 2 -28.04 -45.99 28.08
C ILE A 2 -27.61 -45.48 26.69
N LEU A 3 -27.30 -44.17 26.58
CA LEU A 3 -26.58 -43.62 25.43
C LEU A 3 -25.66 -42.43 25.81
N GLU A 4 -25.43 -42.16 27.10
CA GLU A 4 -24.59 -41.07 27.56
C GLU A 4 -23.11 -41.41 27.74
N GLY A 5 -22.75 -42.70 27.79
CA GLY A 5 -21.35 -43.11 28.03
C GLY A 5 -20.43 -43.03 26.79
N SER A 6 -20.97 -43.05 25.59
CA SER A 6 -20.17 -43.10 24.36
C SER A 6 -19.68 -41.73 23.89
N PHE A 7 -20.43 -40.68 24.19
CA PHE A 7 -20.08 -39.28 23.74
C PHE A 7 -18.95 -38.69 24.58
N LEU A 8 -18.98 -38.93 25.91
CA LEU A 8 -17.92 -38.46 26.82
C LEU A 8 -16.59 -39.21 26.57
N ALA A 9 -16.62 -40.51 26.24
CA ALA A 9 -15.41 -41.24 25.91
C ALA A 9 -14.76 -40.78 24.60
N THR A 10 -15.54 -40.26 23.64
CA THR A 10 -15.04 -39.69 22.39
C THR A 10 -14.40 -38.33 22.59
N ILE A 11 -14.97 -37.48 23.45
CA ILE A 11 -14.40 -36.15 23.79
C ILE A 11 -13.09 -36.29 24.57
N VAL A 12 -12.99 -37.23 25.51
CA VAL A 12 -11.76 -37.48 26.25
C VAL A 12 -10.65 -38.02 25.34
N LYS A 13 -10.96 -38.89 24.35
CA LYS A 13 -9.98 -39.36 23.37
C LYS A 13 -9.55 -38.28 22.38
N MET A 14 -10.37 -37.29 22.09
CA MET A 14 -9.97 -36.13 21.29
C MET A 14 -9.09 -35.15 22.07
N SER A 15 -9.29 -35.01 23.39
CA SER A 15 -8.45 -34.18 24.27
C SER A 15 -7.01 -34.68 24.36
N ASP A 16 -6.79 -36.01 24.37
CA ASP A 16 -5.44 -36.56 24.41
C ASP A 16 -4.67 -36.49 23.07
N LYS A 17 -5.36 -36.23 21.96
CA LYS A 17 -4.71 -36.01 20.67
C LYS A 17 -4.22 -34.55 20.44
N LEU A 18 -4.67 -33.62 21.26
CA LEU A 18 -4.10 -32.26 21.35
C LEU A 18 -2.87 -32.30 22.27
N LYS A 19 -1.89 -33.14 21.97
CA LYS A 19 -0.53 -32.87 22.43
C LYS A 19 -0.19 -31.51 21.89
N ARG A 20 -0.09 -30.49 22.79
CA ARG A 20 0.52 -29.23 22.47
C ARG A 20 1.85 -29.55 21.78
N VAL A 21 1.90 -29.31 20.48
CA VAL A 21 3.16 -29.18 19.80
C VAL A 21 3.76 -27.90 20.41
N THR A 22 4.51 -28.07 21.49
CA THR A 22 5.40 -27.05 21.99
C THR A 22 6.52 -26.97 20.96
N THR A 23 6.31 -26.20 19.89
CA THR A 23 7.42 -25.69 19.11
C THR A 23 8.33 -24.97 20.09
N PRO A 24 9.60 -25.32 20.20
CA PRO A 24 10.54 -24.56 21.00
C PRO A 24 10.38 -23.09 20.62
N ASN A 25 10.21 -22.22 21.62
CA ASN A 25 10.23 -20.78 21.37
C ASN A 25 11.55 -20.48 20.65
N PRO A 26 11.53 -20.04 19.37
CA PRO A 26 12.77 -19.78 18.67
C PRO A 26 13.58 -18.78 19.49
N ALA A 27 14.92 -18.90 19.46
CA ALA A 27 15.81 -17.91 20.06
C ALA A 27 15.38 -16.51 19.53
N PRO A 28 15.47 -15.45 20.34
CA PRO A 28 15.08 -14.12 19.93
C PRO A 28 15.86 -13.74 18.66
N THR A 29 15.15 -13.60 17.55
CA THR A 29 15.69 -13.16 16.26
C THR A 29 16.19 -11.73 16.43
N SER A 30 17.39 -11.42 15.96
CA SER A 30 17.87 -10.04 15.98
C SER A 30 16.95 -9.14 15.15
N ALA A 31 16.89 -7.85 15.46
CA ALA A 31 16.07 -6.90 14.68
C ALA A 31 16.49 -6.89 13.19
N HIS A 32 17.78 -7.11 12.91
CA HIS A 32 18.31 -7.19 11.55
C HIS A 32 17.85 -8.45 10.83
N ASP A 33 17.87 -9.62 11.49
CA ASP A 33 17.39 -10.88 10.92
C ASP A 33 15.89 -10.80 10.65
N LEU A 34 15.11 -10.25 11.59
CA LEU A 34 13.67 -10.06 11.42
C LEU A 34 13.34 -9.13 10.24
N ALA A 35 14.11 -8.07 10.04
CA ALA A 35 13.94 -7.17 8.90
C ALA A 35 14.20 -7.89 7.56
N ASN A 36 15.23 -8.75 7.49
CA ASN A 36 15.54 -9.55 6.30
C ASN A 36 14.44 -10.60 6.02
N ASP A 37 13.93 -11.25 7.06
CA ASP A 37 12.85 -12.23 6.97
C ASP A 37 11.57 -11.57 6.49
N LEU A 38 11.24 -10.39 7.01
CA LEU A 38 10.09 -9.60 6.58
C LEU A 38 10.23 -9.20 5.10
N ALA A 39 11.37 -8.65 4.70
CA ALA A 39 11.64 -8.29 3.31
C ALA A 39 11.55 -9.51 2.37
N THR A 40 11.97 -10.69 2.83
CA THR A 40 11.89 -11.94 2.08
C THR A 40 10.44 -12.41 1.94
N ALA A 41 9.66 -12.35 3.02
CA ALA A 41 8.23 -12.69 2.99
C ALA A 41 7.46 -11.78 2.02
N PHE A 42 7.72 -10.47 2.04
CA PHE A 42 7.04 -9.53 1.17
C PHE A 42 7.53 -9.56 -0.29
N ARG A 43 8.68 -10.16 -0.59
CA ARG A 43 9.20 -10.24 -1.96
C ARG A 43 8.24 -10.97 -2.91
N GLY A 44 7.59 -12.04 -2.43
CA GLY A 44 6.62 -12.81 -3.21
C GLY A 44 5.18 -12.34 -3.04
N TYR A 45 4.93 -11.28 -2.27
CA TYR A 45 3.58 -10.76 -2.04
C TYR A 45 3.22 -9.73 -3.12
N PRO A 46 2.18 -9.98 -3.95
CA PRO A 46 1.78 -9.06 -4.98
C PRO A 46 1.15 -7.80 -4.38
N ALA A 47 1.64 -6.65 -4.78
CA ALA A 47 1.11 -5.36 -4.35
C ALA A 47 0.71 -4.51 -5.56
N GLY A 48 -0.49 -3.94 -5.52
CA GLY A 48 -0.94 -2.96 -6.51
C GLY A 48 -0.02 -1.74 -6.49
N VAL A 49 0.10 -1.08 -7.64
CA VAL A 49 1.00 0.07 -7.82
C VAL A 49 0.20 1.33 -8.05
N ALA A 50 0.60 2.39 -7.38
CA ALA A 50 0.01 3.71 -7.55
C ALA A 50 1.11 4.79 -7.52
N ILE A 51 0.78 5.99 -7.99
CA ILE A 51 1.58 7.20 -7.79
C ILE A 51 0.80 8.12 -6.88
N LEU A 52 1.43 8.59 -5.81
CA LEU A 52 0.90 9.66 -4.96
C LEU A 52 1.55 10.97 -5.40
N THR A 53 0.72 11.99 -5.63
CA THR A 53 1.18 13.34 -5.97
C THR A 53 0.65 14.37 -4.99
N THR A 54 1.42 15.44 -4.79
CA THR A 54 1.05 16.61 -3.99
C THR A 54 1.73 17.86 -4.55
N MET A 55 1.25 19.04 -4.19
CA MET A 55 1.90 20.31 -4.56
C MET A 55 2.74 20.77 -3.37
N GLY A 56 4.06 20.78 -3.55
CA GLY A 56 5.00 21.35 -2.59
C GLY A 56 5.24 22.83 -2.82
N ALA A 57 5.95 23.48 -1.92
CA ALA A 57 6.30 24.91 -2.04
C ALA A 57 7.21 25.21 -3.25
N ALA A 58 8.02 24.25 -3.67
CA ALA A 58 8.92 24.36 -4.81
C ALA A 58 8.31 23.91 -6.15
N GLY A 59 7.15 23.28 -6.13
CA GLY A 59 6.48 22.71 -7.30
C GLY A 59 5.82 21.37 -7.03
N PRO A 60 5.41 20.66 -8.08
CA PRO A 60 4.78 19.37 -7.96
C PRO A 60 5.76 18.32 -7.42
N GLU A 61 5.29 17.49 -6.51
CA GLU A 61 6.00 16.37 -5.91
C GLU A 61 5.20 15.09 -6.09
N GLY A 62 5.87 13.94 -6.22
CA GLY A 62 5.21 12.66 -6.33
C GLY A 62 6.18 11.50 -6.26
N LEU A 63 5.64 10.32 -5.97
CA LEU A 63 6.42 9.08 -5.93
C LEU A 63 5.54 7.85 -6.16
N THR A 64 6.18 6.79 -6.63
CA THR A 64 5.55 5.47 -6.77
C THR A 64 5.39 4.81 -5.41
N VAL A 65 4.21 4.28 -5.15
CA VAL A 65 3.87 3.54 -3.92
C VAL A 65 3.29 2.18 -4.26
N SER A 66 3.69 1.16 -3.51
CA SER A 66 3.10 -0.19 -3.52
C SER A 66 2.45 -0.55 -2.19
N SER A 67 2.33 0.43 -1.29
CA SER A 67 1.78 0.27 0.06
C SER A 67 0.33 0.72 0.16
N LEU A 68 -0.32 1.06 -0.96
CA LEU A 68 -1.72 1.52 -0.98
C LEU A 68 -2.66 0.42 -0.47
N ALA A 69 -3.46 0.77 0.53
CA ALA A 69 -4.50 -0.10 1.04
C ALA A 69 -5.79 0.67 1.34
N SER A 70 -6.94 0.02 1.09
CA SER A 70 -8.24 0.53 1.54
C SER A 70 -8.38 0.32 3.05
N VAL A 71 -8.75 1.37 3.78
CA VAL A 71 -8.90 1.35 5.25
C VAL A 71 -10.36 1.34 5.63
N SER A 72 -11.17 2.22 5.04
CA SER A 72 -12.60 2.38 5.37
C SER A 72 -13.37 2.82 4.14
N ALA A 73 -14.63 2.40 4.05
CA ALA A 73 -15.56 2.83 3.01
C ALA A 73 -16.41 4.04 3.47
N VAL A 74 -16.65 4.17 4.78
CA VAL A 74 -17.44 5.29 5.34
C VAL A 74 -16.84 5.71 6.67
N PRO A 75 -16.13 6.85 6.72
CA PRO A 75 -15.70 7.67 5.57
C PRO A 75 -14.76 6.89 4.64
N ALA A 76 -14.66 7.34 3.37
CA ALA A 76 -13.73 6.73 2.42
C ALA A 76 -12.29 7.11 2.79
N VAL A 77 -11.51 6.12 3.23
CA VAL A 77 -10.11 6.32 3.68
C VAL A 77 -9.23 5.24 3.07
N VAL A 78 -8.08 5.67 2.57
CA VAL A 78 -6.99 4.79 2.16
C VAL A 78 -5.74 5.07 3.00
N SER A 79 -4.80 4.13 3.02
CA SER A 79 -3.48 4.34 3.62
C SER A 79 -2.37 4.12 2.61
N VAL A 80 -1.28 4.87 2.79
CA VAL A 80 0.00 4.65 2.12
C VAL A 80 1.13 4.77 3.15
N SER A 81 2.28 4.15 2.87
CA SER A 81 3.48 4.27 3.71
C SER A 81 4.62 4.84 2.86
N LEU A 82 5.23 5.93 3.31
CA LEU A 82 6.34 6.59 2.65
C LEU A 82 7.59 6.49 3.52
N GLY A 83 8.73 6.16 2.90
CA GLY A 83 10.02 6.15 3.60
C GLY A 83 10.43 7.55 4.07
N ASN A 84 11.01 7.67 5.26
CA ASN A 84 11.35 8.96 5.88
C ASN A 84 12.40 9.78 5.08
N GLY A 85 13.08 9.17 4.09
CA GLY A 85 13.98 9.88 3.17
C GLY A 85 13.29 10.44 1.92
N SER A 86 11.96 10.30 1.78
CA SER A 86 11.22 10.80 0.61
C SER A 86 11.09 12.32 0.62
N THR A 87 11.43 12.98 -0.50
CA THR A 87 11.21 14.42 -0.71
C THR A 87 9.70 14.73 -0.66
N THR A 88 8.89 13.89 -1.26
CA THR A 88 7.43 14.04 -1.23
C THR A 88 6.89 13.98 0.19
N LEU A 89 7.38 13.05 1.05
CA LEU A 89 6.98 13.02 2.46
C LEU A 89 7.32 14.32 3.17
N ALA A 90 8.48 14.89 2.89
CA ALA A 90 8.91 16.15 3.52
C ALA A 90 8.02 17.36 3.18
N THR A 91 7.22 17.27 2.13
CA THR A 91 6.26 18.33 1.73
C THR A 91 4.87 18.13 2.34
N LEU A 92 4.58 16.92 2.86
CA LEU A 92 3.27 16.61 3.38
C LEU A 92 3.09 17.10 4.83
N THR A 93 1.92 17.60 5.08
CA THR A 93 1.37 17.90 6.41
C THR A 93 -0.05 17.35 6.49
N GLU A 94 -0.65 17.30 7.66
CA GLU A 94 -2.10 17.11 7.78
C GLU A 94 -2.82 18.20 6.96
N GLU A 95 -3.92 17.84 6.32
CA GLU A 95 -4.71 18.66 5.38
C GLU A 95 -4.04 18.87 4.00
N SER A 96 -2.79 18.42 3.76
CA SER A 96 -2.18 18.48 2.43
C SER A 96 -3.06 17.78 1.39
N ARG A 97 -3.34 18.46 0.28
CA ARG A 97 -4.09 17.87 -0.84
C ARG A 97 -3.21 16.87 -1.58
N VAL A 98 -3.73 15.68 -1.80
CA VAL A 98 -3.03 14.61 -2.51
C VAL A 98 -3.93 13.96 -3.54
N ILE A 99 -3.30 13.38 -4.56
CA ILE A 99 -3.99 12.52 -5.52
C ILE A 99 -3.28 11.18 -5.57
N VAL A 100 -4.04 10.09 -5.52
CA VAL A 100 -3.53 8.73 -5.70
C VAL A 100 -3.99 8.21 -7.04
N HIS A 101 -3.04 7.94 -7.93
CA HIS A 101 -3.24 7.44 -9.29
C HIS A 101 -2.99 5.94 -9.30
N MET A 102 -4.03 5.13 -9.43
CA MET A 102 -3.91 3.66 -9.47
C MET A 102 -3.50 3.22 -10.88
N LEU A 103 -2.31 2.66 -11.02
CA LEU A 103 -1.71 2.41 -12.34
C LEU A 103 -2.29 1.16 -13.01
N ASP A 104 -2.53 1.29 -14.32
CA ASP A 104 -2.79 0.19 -15.22
C ASP A 104 -1.46 -0.40 -15.74
N ALA A 105 -1.52 -1.61 -16.30
CA ALA A 105 -0.33 -2.36 -16.71
C ALA A 105 0.51 -1.67 -17.80
N ASP A 106 -0.10 -0.81 -18.61
CA ASP A 106 0.57 -0.03 -19.65
C ASP A 106 1.37 1.18 -19.11
N ARG A 107 1.40 1.37 -17.78
CA ARG A 107 2.07 2.48 -17.11
C ARG A 107 3.25 2.05 -16.21
N ALA A 108 3.87 0.91 -16.52
CA ALA A 108 5.03 0.42 -15.79
C ALA A 108 6.23 1.37 -15.92
N ASP A 109 6.42 2.00 -17.07
CA ASP A 109 7.41 3.04 -17.33
C ASP A 109 7.23 4.25 -16.40
N LEU A 110 5.99 4.75 -16.28
CA LEU A 110 5.66 5.85 -15.38
C LEU A 110 5.91 5.48 -13.91
N ALA A 111 5.61 4.22 -13.54
CA ALA A 111 5.92 3.72 -12.20
C ALA A 111 7.44 3.69 -11.92
N ASP A 112 8.26 3.34 -12.90
CA ASP A 112 9.72 3.34 -12.76
C ASP A 112 10.25 4.78 -12.67
N ASP A 113 9.74 5.71 -13.48
CA ASP A 113 10.14 7.12 -13.47
C ASP A 113 9.87 7.77 -12.10
N PHE A 114 8.68 7.54 -11.52
CA PHE A 114 8.32 8.08 -10.21
C PHE A 114 8.93 7.30 -9.03
N ALA A 115 9.65 6.22 -9.29
CA ALA A 115 10.40 5.48 -8.27
C ALA A 115 11.85 5.95 -8.11
N VAL A 116 12.39 6.81 -8.99
CA VAL A 116 13.78 7.27 -8.96
C VAL A 116 13.95 8.38 -7.92
N PRO A 117 14.73 8.19 -6.85
CA PRO A 117 14.89 9.21 -5.83
C PRO A 117 15.55 10.49 -6.37
N GLY A 118 14.95 11.65 -6.09
CA GLY A 118 15.52 12.96 -6.42
C GLY A 118 15.47 13.36 -7.90
N ALA A 119 14.79 12.59 -8.75
CA ALA A 119 14.53 12.98 -10.13
C ALA A 119 13.42 14.04 -10.22
N ASP A 120 13.43 14.83 -11.29
CA ASP A 120 12.28 15.66 -11.66
C ASP A 120 11.25 14.78 -12.39
N HIS A 121 10.35 14.19 -11.61
CA HIS A 121 9.34 13.24 -12.12
C HIS A 121 8.30 13.89 -13.02
N PHE A 122 8.17 15.21 -12.98
CA PHE A 122 7.18 15.95 -13.75
C PHE A 122 7.73 16.49 -15.07
N ALA A 123 9.06 16.48 -15.26
CA ALA A 123 9.69 16.84 -16.53
C ALA A 123 9.33 15.79 -17.60
N GLY A 124 8.57 16.20 -18.60
CA GLY A 124 8.13 15.30 -19.69
C GLY A 124 6.89 14.44 -19.39
N THR A 125 6.37 14.51 -18.18
CA THR A 125 5.09 13.87 -17.80
C THR A 125 3.92 14.82 -18.05
N GLU A 126 2.86 14.34 -18.68
CA GLU A 126 1.63 15.12 -18.87
C GLU A 126 0.84 15.18 -17.57
N TRP A 127 0.65 16.38 -17.05
CA TRP A 127 -0.12 16.63 -15.85
C TRP A 127 -0.77 18.02 -15.86
N ALA A 128 -1.78 18.21 -15.03
CA ALA A 128 -2.42 19.51 -14.79
C ALA A 128 -2.77 19.66 -13.29
N PRO A 129 -2.83 20.90 -12.76
CA PRO A 129 -3.35 21.08 -11.41
C PRO A 129 -4.82 20.67 -11.35
N SER A 130 -5.21 19.91 -10.33
CA SER A 130 -6.61 19.64 -10.01
C SER A 130 -7.30 20.92 -9.52
N ALA A 131 -8.61 20.87 -9.34
CA ALA A 131 -9.37 21.99 -8.78
C ALA A 131 -8.88 22.40 -7.37
N GLU A 132 -8.32 21.42 -6.63
CA GLU A 132 -7.76 21.60 -5.29
C GLU A 132 -6.25 21.90 -5.30
N GLY A 133 -5.65 22.00 -6.49
CA GLY A 133 -4.24 22.39 -6.70
C GLY A 133 -3.23 21.24 -6.70
N ALA A 134 -3.60 20.01 -6.34
CA ALA A 134 -2.68 18.87 -6.41
C ALA A 134 -2.44 18.43 -7.87
N PRO A 135 -1.22 17.95 -8.22
CA PRO A 135 -0.90 17.52 -9.58
C PRO A 135 -1.68 16.26 -9.98
N ARG A 136 -2.53 16.37 -11.01
CA ARG A 136 -3.23 15.26 -11.63
C ARG A 136 -2.48 14.82 -12.88
N LEU A 137 -2.00 13.59 -12.88
CA LEU A 137 -1.36 12.98 -14.04
C LEU A 137 -2.41 12.57 -15.08
N GLU A 138 -2.06 12.69 -16.37
CA GLU A 138 -2.94 12.23 -17.44
C GLU A 138 -2.81 10.71 -17.59
N MET A 139 -3.89 9.99 -17.26
CA MET A 139 -3.94 8.52 -17.29
C MET A 139 -5.38 8.00 -17.35
N GLN A 140 -5.53 6.71 -17.68
CA GLN A 140 -6.84 6.07 -17.83
C GLN A 140 -7.32 5.31 -16.58
N GLY A 141 -6.41 4.95 -15.67
CA GLY A 141 -6.74 4.23 -14.44
C GLY A 141 -7.56 5.06 -13.43
N PRO A 142 -8.06 4.44 -12.37
CA PRO A 142 -8.78 5.15 -11.31
C PRO A 142 -7.90 6.18 -10.60
N ILE A 143 -8.47 7.36 -10.32
CA ILE A 143 -7.79 8.46 -9.64
C ILE A 143 -8.59 8.82 -8.39
N LEU A 144 -7.92 8.80 -7.24
CA LEU A 144 -8.49 9.14 -5.94
C LEU A 144 -7.99 10.51 -5.51
N HIS A 145 -8.89 11.47 -5.33
CA HIS A 145 -8.57 12.79 -4.80
C HIS A 145 -8.91 12.85 -3.32
N GLY A 146 -8.06 13.49 -2.53
CA GLY A 146 -8.29 13.57 -1.11
C GLY A 146 -7.28 14.47 -0.39
N PHE A 147 -7.24 14.33 0.90
CA PHE A 147 -6.32 15.06 1.77
C PHE A 147 -5.76 14.16 2.87
N VAL A 148 -4.58 14.50 3.34
CA VAL A 148 -3.91 13.81 4.45
C VAL A 148 -4.72 14.02 5.72
N GLN A 149 -5.28 12.94 6.27
CA GLN A 149 -6.05 12.96 7.51
C GLN A 149 -5.15 12.86 8.75
N SER A 150 -4.14 12.00 8.68
CA SER A 150 -3.19 11.79 9.77
C SER A 150 -1.89 11.17 9.27
N MET A 151 -0.82 11.39 10.02
CA MET A 151 0.51 10.87 9.76
C MET A 151 1.07 10.23 11.03
N THR A 152 1.57 8.99 10.92
CA THR A 152 2.12 8.24 12.06
C THR A 152 3.52 7.75 11.73
N ASP A 153 4.52 8.21 12.48
CA ASP A 153 5.88 7.72 12.38
C ASP A 153 5.96 6.26 12.86
N THR A 154 6.56 5.39 12.04
CA THR A 154 6.78 3.97 12.32
C THR A 154 8.27 3.62 12.41
N GLY A 155 9.16 4.62 12.52
CA GLY A 155 10.61 4.50 12.61
C GLY A 155 11.30 4.78 11.29
N SER A 156 11.30 3.88 10.31
CA SER A 156 11.93 4.08 8.99
C SER A 156 10.98 4.63 7.91
N ALA A 157 9.69 4.68 8.22
CA ALA A 157 8.64 5.15 7.33
C ALA A 157 7.56 5.89 8.12
N THR A 158 6.75 6.67 7.41
CA THR A 158 5.55 7.31 7.94
C THR A 158 4.32 6.69 7.27
N LEU A 159 3.41 6.17 8.09
CA LEU A 159 2.09 5.71 7.64
C LEU A 159 1.16 6.92 7.54
N ILE A 160 0.52 7.08 6.40
CA ILE A 160 -0.34 8.20 6.08
C ILE A 160 -1.75 7.69 5.81
N ALA A 161 -2.74 8.21 6.52
CA ALA A 161 -4.15 8.03 6.19
C ALA A 161 -4.62 9.19 5.33
N VAL A 162 -5.30 8.88 4.23
CA VAL A 162 -5.85 9.86 3.29
C VAL A 162 -7.36 9.70 3.23
N THR A 163 -8.08 10.76 3.57
CA THR A 163 -9.53 10.83 3.34
C THR A 163 -9.78 11.16 1.88
N ILE A 164 -10.58 10.33 1.23
CA ILE A 164 -10.95 10.49 -0.19
C ILE A 164 -12.27 11.25 -0.28
N ASP A 165 -12.29 12.32 -1.02
CA ASP A 165 -13.46 13.18 -1.23
C ASP A 165 -13.96 13.17 -2.68
N ARG A 166 -13.17 12.68 -3.65
CA ARG A 166 -13.57 12.50 -5.05
C ARG A 166 -12.85 11.33 -5.70
N ILE A 167 -13.55 10.60 -6.56
CA ILE A 167 -12.99 9.48 -7.34
C ILE A 167 -13.33 9.68 -8.81
N GLU A 168 -12.32 9.59 -9.66
CA GLU A 168 -12.46 9.39 -11.10
C GLU A 168 -12.34 7.89 -11.36
N ALA A 169 -13.40 7.23 -11.81
CA ALA A 169 -13.44 5.77 -11.90
C ALA A 169 -12.46 5.18 -12.92
N GLY A 170 -12.07 5.97 -13.95
CA GLY A 170 -11.16 5.53 -14.98
C GLY A 170 -11.69 4.34 -15.80
N ASN A 171 -10.78 3.67 -16.53
CA ASN A 171 -11.09 2.45 -17.27
C ASN A 171 -10.96 1.23 -16.34
N CYS A 172 -12.08 0.80 -15.76
CA CYS A 172 -12.09 -0.36 -14.85
C CYS A 172 -11.85 -1.72 -15.53
N HIS A 173 -11.72 -1.76 -16.87
CA HIS A 173 -11.43 -2.99 -17.64
C HIS A 173 -9.97 -3.14 -18.02
N ALA A 174 -9.15 -2.09 -17.87
CA ALA A 174 -7.73 -2.20 -18.14
C ALA A 174 -7.06 -3.13 -17.10
N PRO A 175 -6.09 -3.97 -17.51
CA PRO A 175 -5.33 -4.80 -16.57
C PRO A 175 -4.63 -3.94 -15.51
N GLY A 176 -4.60 -4.42 -14.29
CA GLY A 176 -3.92 -3.72 -13.19
C GLY A 176 -2.42 -3.98 -13.17
N LEU A 177 -1.62 -2.96 -12.80
CA LEU A 177 -0.18 -3.10 -12.57
C LEU A 177 0.08 -3.61 -11.14
N VAL A 178 0.93 -4.64 -11.03
CA VAL A 178 1.34 -5.22 -9.75
C VAL A 178 2.85 -5.34 -9.67
N ARG A 179 3.40 -5.05 -8.49
CA ARG A 179 4.81 -5.30 -8.15
C ARG A 179 4.91 -6.61 -7.36
N MET A 180 5.69 -7.57 -7.87
CA MET A 180 6.00 -8.83 -7.17
C MET A 180 7.41 -9.27 -7.54
N ALA A 181 8.19 -9.76 -6.59
CA ALA A 181 9.59 -10.19 -6.80
C ALA A 181 10.51 -9.13 -7.44
N ARG A 182 10.19 -7.83 -7.27
CA ARG A 182 10.85 -6.67 -7.90
C ARG A 182 10.62 -6.55 -9.42
N GLU A 183 9.62 -7.26 -9.93
CA GLU A 183 9.22 -7.22 -11.33
C GLU A 183 7.79 -6.66 -11.46
N TRP A 184 7.49 -6.12 -12.64
CA TRP A 184 6.15 -5.68 -12.98
C TRP A 184 5.35 -6.87 -13.53
N HIS A 185 4.12 -6.99 -13.09
CA HIS A 185 3.19 -8.01 -13.56
C HIS A 185 1.85 -7.37 -13.90
N GLU A 186 1.21 -7.92 -14.91
CA GLU A 186 -0.13 -7.56 -15.33
C GLU A 186 -1.14 -8.53 -14.72
N ILE A 187 -2.22 -7.98 -14.12
CA ILE A 187 -3.34 -8.79 -13.62
C ILE A 187 -4.58 -8.43 -14.42
N PRO A 188 -5.17 -9.40 -15.16
CA PRO A 188 -6.46 -9.22 -15.80
C PRO A 188 -7.55 -8.85 -14.77
N ARG A 189 -8.43 -7.93 -15.13
CA ARG A 189 -9.61 -7.55 -14.32
C ARG A 189 -10.86 -8.28 -14.79
#